data_7cd9d687c5b538ceaaa1907d23d100d8
#
_entry.id   7cd9d687c5b538ceaaa1907d23d100d8
#
_cell.length_a   1.000
_cell.length_b   1.000
_cell.length_c   1.000
_cell.angle_alpha   90.00
_cell.angle_beta   90.00
_cell.angle_gamma   90.00
#
_symmetry.space_group_name_H-M   'P 1'
#
loop_
_entity.id
_entity.type
_entity.pdbx_description
1 polymer ?
#
loop_
_entity_poly.entity_id
_entity_poly.type
_entity_poly.pdbx_seq_one_letter_code
_entity_poly.pdbx_strand_id
1 'polypeptide(L)'
;KRIRRGIGYVPQEHAIFADLTVLENLQIGKSSQENGEPIDTVLEIFPKLKERTHQIAGTLSGGERKMVAIGRALLGSPKLLLLDEPTEGIWVGVIEEIVDHLIELKDRISLLIVEQHLELALRVTEYAYVLDRGQVALEGPSSEVGNNPHLMRLLAP
;
A
#
# COMPACT_ATOMS: atom_id res chain seq x y z
N LYS A 1 13.12 3.08 14.80
CA LYS A 1 14.29 3.42 13.95
C LYS A 1 13.96 3.57 12.47
N ARG A 2 13.08 2.71 11.84
CA ARG A 2 12.76 2.75 10.39
C ARG A 2 11.98 4.02 10.01
N ILE A 3 10.95 4.36 10.75
CA ILE A 3 10.12 5.58 10.52
C ILE A 3 10.98 6.84 10.55
N ARG A 4 11.90 6.98 11.51
CA ARG A 4 12.85 8.12 11.57
C ARG A 4 13.79 8.22 10.37
N ARG A 5 13.89 7.19 9.54
CA ARG A 5 14.67 7.17 8.29
C ARG A 5 13.81 7.42 7.04
N GLY A 6 12.52 7.74 7.23
CA GLY A 6 11.58 7.97 6.15
C GLY A 6 11.10 6.69 5.46
N ILE A 7 11.04 5.55 6.18
CA ILE A 7 10.51 4.29 5.64
C ILE A 7 9.17 4.02 6.30
N GLY A 8 8.10 4.03 5.49
CA GLY A 8 6.78 3.51 5.83
C GLY A 8 6.66 2.03 5.49
N TYR A 9 5.85 1.29 6.23
CA TYR A 9 5.58 -0.12 5.95
C TYR A 9 4.14 -0.49 6.25
N VAL A 10 3.50 -1.13 5.29
CA VAL A 10 2.16 -1.70 5.40
C VAL A 10 2.30 -3.21 5.23
N PRO A 11 2.16 -3.99 6.29
CA PRO A 11 2.23 -5.46 6.20
C PRO A 11 0.98 -6.05 5.53
N GLN A 12 1.11 -7.29 5.08
CA GLN A 12 0.02 -8.09 4.53
C GLN A 12 -1.13 -8.22 5.54
N GLU A 13 -0.81 -8.71 6.75
CA GLU A 13 -1.76 -8.93 7.83
C GLU A 13 -1.54 -7.97 9.01
N HIS A 14 -2.55 -7.87 9.89
CA HIS A 14 -2.50 -7.07 11.12
C HIS A 14 -2.04 -5.62 10.92
N ALA A 15 -2.36 -5.05 9.75
CA ALA A 15 -1.92 -3.72 9.35
C ALA A 15 -2.56 -2.58 10.15
N ILE A 16 -3.63 -2.83 10.92
CA ILE A 16 -4.36 -1.83 11.73
C ILE A 16 -4.49 -2.25 13.19
N PHE A 17 -4.82 -1.31 14.06
CA PHE A 17 -5.28 -1.57 15.43
C PHE A 17 -6.81 -1.73 15.39
N ALA A 18 -7.28 -2.96 15.42
CA ALA A 18 -8.69 -3.30 15.14
C ALA A 18 -9.67 -2.73 16.18
N ASP A 19 -9.25 -2.63 17.43
CA ASP A 19 -10.07 -2.15 18.55
C ASP A 19 -10.11 -0.61 18.66
N LEU A 20 -9.31 0.09 17.89
CA LEU A 20 -9.27 1.53 17.81
C LEU A 20 -10.16 2.04 16.67
N THR A 21 -10.61 3.29 16.78
CA THR A 21 -11.29 4.00 15.70
C THR A 21 -10.35 4.27 14.52
N VAL A 22 -10.90 4.60 13.36
CA VAL A 22 -10.15 5.06 12.20
C VAL A 22 -9.26 6.26 12.58
N LEU A 23 -9.85 7.26 13.26
CA LEU A 23 -9.13 8.47 13.67
C LEU A 23 -7.95 8.14 14.61
N GLU A 24 -8.14 7.28 15.60
CA GLU A 24 -7.07 6.87 16.53
C GLU A 24 -5.95 6.12 15.79
N ASN A 25 -6.28 5.24 14.85
CA ASN A 25 -5.29 4.61 13.99
C ASN A 25 -4.44 5.63 13.23
N LEU A 26 -5.07 6.64 12.63
CA LEU A 26 -4.39 7.72 11.92
C LEU A 26 -3.53 8.59 12.86
N GLN A 27 -4.04 8.93 14.05
CA GLN A 27 -3.30 9.68 15.06
C GLN A 27 -2.00 8.99 15.47
N ILE A 28 -1.98 7.66 15.58
CA ILE A 28 -0.77 6.90 15.86
C ILE A 28 0.26 7.09 14.73
N GLY A 29 -0.18 7.12 13.47
CA GLY A 29 0.69 7.41 12.33
C GLY A 29 1.35 8.79 12.45
N LYS A 30 0.54 9.82 12.72
CA LYS A 30 0.99 11.20 12.89
C LYS A 30 1.95 11.37 14.06
N SER A 31 1.70 10.70 15.19
CA SER A 31 2.55 10.81 16.39
C SER A 31 3.96 10.25 16.21
N SER A 32 4.20 9.56 15.13
CA SER A 32 5.51 8.95 14.83
C SER A 32 6.58 9.95 14.38
N GLN A 33 6.17 11.16 13.97
CA GLN A 33 7.07 12.26 13.55
C GLN A 33 6.52 13.63 13.99
N GLU A 34 7.39 14.53 14.47
CA GLU A 34 7.02 15.90 14.87
C GLU A 34 6.46 16.75 13.72
N ASN A 35 6.92 16.49 12.49
CA ASN A 35 6.50 17.17 11.25
C ASN A 35 5.70 16.25 10.31
N GLY A 36 4.91 15.33 10.86
CA GLY A 36 4.06 14.43 10.08
C GLY A 36 2.95 15.17 9.34
N GLU A 37 2.49 14.60 8.23
CA GLU A 37 1.38 15.14 7.44
C GLU A 37 0.11 15.35 8.27
N PRO A 38 -0.71 16.35 7.96
CA PRO A 38 -2.04 16.49 8.56
C PRO A 38 -2.92 15.27 8.25
N ILE A 39 -3.79 14.89 9.20
CA ILE A 39 -4.73 13.77 8.98
C ILE A 39 -5.66 14.07 7.81
N ASP A 40 -6.03 15.34 7.61
CA ASP A 40 -6.88 15.77 6.50
C ASP A 40 -6.30 15.40 5.14
N THR A 41 -4.97 15.43 4.97
CA THR A 41 -4.30 14.98 3.73
C THR A 41 -4.65 13.53 3.40
N VAL A 42 -4.66 12.65 4.40
CA VAL A 42 -5.04 11.24 4.22
C VAL A 42 -6.53 11.09 3.93
N LEU A 43 -7.37 11.92 4.55
CA LEU A 43 -8.82 11.91 4.31
C LEU A 43 -9.20 12.50 2.94
N GLU A 44 -8.33 13.33 2.34
CA GLU A 44 -8.46 13.77 0.96
C GLU A 44 -8.09 12.67 -0.02
N ILE A 45 -7.02 11.90 0.28
CA ILE A 45 -6.62 10.73 -0.53
C ILE A 45 -7.68 9.62 -0.43
N PHE A 46 -8.22 9.37 0.75
CA PHE A 46 -9.21 8.31 1.01
C PHE A 46 -10.53 8.89 1.56
N PRO A 47 -11.38 9.51 0.70
CA PRO A 47 -12.59 10.20 1.15
C PRO A 47 -13.58 9.31 1.93
N LYS A 48 -13.64 8.02 1.61
CA LYS A 48 -14.47 7.03 2.32
C LYS A 48 -14.17 6.95 3.81
N LEU A 49 -12.95 7.22 4.22
CA LEU A 49 -12.55 7.20 5.63
C LEU A 49 -13.07 8.43 6.39
N LYS A 50 -13.36 9.53 5.70
CA LYS A 50 -13.83 10.78 6.32
C LYS A 50 -15.15 10.59 7.06
N GLU A 51 -16.07 9.82 6.48
CA GLU A 51 -17.38 9.53 7.09
C GLU A 51 -17.31 8.47 8.20
N ARG A 52 -16.16 7.79 8.33
CA ARG A 52 -15.95 6.65 9.22
C ARG A 52 -14.91 6.90 10.31
N THR A 53 -14.49 8.14 10.49
CA THR A 53 -13.40 8.50 11.44
C THR A 53 -13.64 8.01 12.86
N HIS A 54 -14.89 7.97 13.32
CA HIS A 54 -15.29 7.47 14.64
C HIS A 54 -15.67 5.98 14.68
N GLN A 55 -15.65 5.29 13.54
CA GLN A 55 -15.97 3.87 13.47
C GLN A 55 -14.76 3.04 13.95
N ILE A 56 -15.04 1.95 14.67
CA ILE A 56 -14.02 0.97 15.09
C ILE A 56 -13.44 0.31 13.85
N ALA A 57 -12.11 0.39 13.68
CA ALA A 57 -11.44 0.00 12.45
C ALA A 57 -11.59 -1.50 12.12
N GLY A 58 -11.73 -2.35 13.12
CA GLY A 58 -12.00 -3.78 12.94
C GLY A 58 -13.34 -4.10 12.27
N THR A 59 -14.31 -3.16 12.29
CA THR A 59 -15.64 -3.33 11.66
C THR A 59 -15.68 -2.88 10.19
N LEU A 60 -14.59 -2.31 9.68
CA LEU A 60 -14.46 -1.88 8.29
C LEU A 60 -14.34 -3.07 7.33
N SER A 61 -14.66 -2.85 6.05
CA SER A 61 -14.33 -3.79 4.98
C SER A 61 -12.81 -3.99 4.82
N GLY A 62 -12.39 -5.07 4.17
CA GLY A 62 -10.97 -5.34 3.91
C GLY A 62 -10.25 -4.17 3.23
N GLY A 63 -10.86 -3.59 2.19
CA GLY A 63 -10.31 -2.46 1.48
C GLY A 63 -10.22 -1.19 2.33
N GLU A 64 -11.26 -0.86 3.11
CA GLU A 64 -11.22 0.29 4.02
C GLU A 64 -10.13 0.11 5.10
N ARG A 65 -9.96 -1.11 5.64
CA ARG A 65 -8.85 -1.40 6.57
C ARG A 65 -7.49 -1.17 5.91
N LYS A 66 -7.32 -1.56 4.65
CA LYS A 66 -6.07 -1.33 3.91
C LYS A 66 -5.84 0.17 3.68
N MET A 67 -6.89 0.94 3.33
CA MET A 67 -6.80 2.41 3.23
C MET A 67 -6.36 3.05 4.55
N VAL A 68 -6.90 2.60 5.69
CA VAL A 68 -6.46 3.07 7.03
C VAL A 68 -4.98 2.75 7.26
N ALA A 69 -4.53 1.54 6.90
CA ALA A 69 -3.14 1.12 7.07
C ALA A 69 -2.17 1.94 6.21
N ILE A 70 -2.52 2.16 4.93
CA ILE A 70 -1.74 3.01 4.00
C ILE A 70 -1.74 4.46 4.52
N GLY A 71 -2.90 5.01 4.85
CA GLY A 71 -3.04 6.38 5.37
C GLY A 71 -2.20 6.60 6.64
N ARG A 72 -2.23 5.65 7.58
CA ARG A 72 -1.39 5.68 8.77
C ARG A 72 0.10 5.71 8.44
N ALA A 73 0.54 4.94 7.45
CA ALA A 73 1.94 4.93 7.04
C ALA A 73 2.35 6.24 6.36
N LEU A 74 1.45 6.86 5.57
CA LEU A 74 1.68 8.14 4.89
C LEU A 74 1.85 9.31 5.88
N LEU A 75 1.10 9.31 6.99
CA LEU A 75 1.20 10.34 8.02
C LEU A 75 2.59 10.44 8.67
N GLY A 76 3.41 9.39 8.53
CA GLY A 76 4.83 9.43 8.88
C GLY A 76 5.72 10.14 7.86
N SER A 77 5.17 10.77 6.82
CA SER A 77 5.91 11.43 5.71
C SER A 77 7.05 10.56 5.17
N PRO A 78 6.77 9.33 4.71
CA PRO A 78 7.81 8.43 4.25
C PRO A 78 8.40 8.92 2.91
N LYS A 79 9.71 8.68 2.72
CA LYS A 79 10.37 8.79 1.41
C LYS A 79 10.23 7.51 0.61
N LEU A 80 10.09 6.38 1.30
CA LEU A 80 9.87 5.05 0.75
C LEU A 80 8.73 4.37 1.50
N LEU A 81 7.71 3.91 0.78
CA LEU A 81 6.61 3.11 1.32
C LEU A 81 6.72 1.68 0.81
N LEU A 82 6.85 0.75 1.75
CA LEU A 82 6.85 -0.68 1.49
C LEU A 82 5.42 -1.20 1.67
N LEU A 83 4.87 -1.84 0.66
CA LEU A 83 3.53 -2.43 0.64
C LEU A 83 3.65 -3.93 0.39
N ASP A 84 3.14 -4.71 1.34
CA ASP A 84 3.17 -6.17 1.29
C ASP A 84 1.75 -6.68 1.01
N GLU A 85 1.53 -7.19 -0.19
CA GLU A 85 0.25 -7.66 -0.73
C GLU A 85 -0.92 -6.68 -0.40
N PRO A 86 -0.84 -5.41 -0.90
CA PRO A 86 -1.81 -4.39 -0.55
C PRO A 86 -3.23 -4.68 -1.01
N THR A 87 -3.42 -5.64 -1.93
CA THR A 87 -4.75 -5.96 -2.47
C THR A 87 -5.27 -7.34 -2.09
N GLU A 88 -4.51 -8.11 -1.30
CA GLU A 88 -4.95 -9.43 -0.86
C GLU A 88 -6.24 -9.37 -0.03
N GLY A 89 -7.18 -10.27 -0.34
CA GLY A 89 -8.46 -10.37 0.38
C GLY A 89 -9.41 -9.20 0.17
N ILE A 90 -9.16 -8.34 -0.83
CA ILE A 90 -10.00 -7.19 -1.16
C ILE A 90 -10.89 -7.50 -2.34
N TRP A 91 -12.14 -7.02 -2.29
CA TRP A 91 -13.05 -7.13 -3.41
C TRP A 91 -12.57 -6.31 -4.61
N VAL A 92 -12.67 -6.89 -5.82
CA VAL A 92 -12.12 -6.32 -7.08
C VAL A 92 -12.51 -4.87 -7.30
N GLY A 93 -13.74 -4.46 -6.97
CA GLY A 93 -14.17 -3.06 -7.15
C GLY A 93 -13.46 -2.04 -6.26
N VAL A 94 -12.80 -2.49 -5.17
CA VAL A 94 -12.02 -1.62 -4.28
C VAL A 94 -10.53 -1.66 -4.63
N ILE A 95 -10.09 -2.72 -5.32
CA ILE A 95 -8.71 -2.84 -5.79
C ILE A 95 -8.35 -1.67 -6.72
N GLU A 96 -9.22 -1.38 -7.69
CA GLU A 96 -9.00 -0.27 -8.64
C GLU A 96 -8.83 1.07 -7.92
N GLU A 97 -9.65 1.35 -6.91
CA GLU A 97 -9.53 2.57 -6.11
C GLU A 97 -8.18 2.67 -5.39
N ILE A 98 -7.70 1.55 -4.81
CA ILE A 98 -6.37 1.51 -4.17
C ILE A 98 -5.26 1.72 -5.20
N VAL A 99 -5.38 1.10 -6.38
CA VAL A 99 -4.42 1.25 -7.47
C VAL A 99 -4.32 2.69 -7.93
N ASP A 100 -5.44 3.35 -8.15
CA ASP A 100 -5.48 4.75 -8.57
C ASP A 100 -4.77 5.66 -7.56
N HIS A 101 -5.02 5.45 -6.26
CA HIS A 101 -4.33 6.19 -5.21
C HIS A 101 -2.81 5.87 -5.16
N LEU A 102 -2.39 4.63 -5.41
CA LEU A 102 -0.97 4.28 -5.46
C LEU A 102 -0.29 4.91 -6.68
N ILE A 103 -0.97 5.01 -7.82
CA ILE A 103 -0.47 5.71 -9.01
C ILE A 103 -0.25 7.21 -8.71
N GLU A 104 -1.17 7.87 -8.01
CA GLU A 104 -1.01 9.26 -7.60
C GLU A 104 0.16 9.45 -6.59
N LEU A 105 0.35 8.47 -5.71
CA LEU A 105 1.39 8.51 -4.69
C LEU A 105 2.81 8.33 -5.25
N LYS A 106 2.99 7.54 -6.31
CA LYS A 106 4.32 7.26 -6.88
C LYS A 106 5.07 8.50 -7.36
N ASP A 107 4.36 9.56 -7.70
CA ASP A 107 4.94 10.84 -8.12
C ASP A 107 5.53 11.64 -6.94
N ARG A 108 5.17 11.27 -5.70
CA ARG A 108 5.56 11.98 -4.48
C ARG A 108 6.55 11.19 -3.62
N ILE A 109 6.41 9.87 -3.58
CA ILE A 109 7.22 8.98 -2.75
C ILE A 109 7.62 7.74 -3.54
N SER A 110 8.76 7.14 -3.17
CA SER A 110 9.14 5.85 -3.75
C SER A 110 8.24 4.73 -3.19
N LEU A 111 7.77 3.86 -4.06
CA LEU A 111 6.97 2.68 -3.70
C LEU A 111 7.78 1.41 -3.95
N LEU A 112 7.78 0.49 -2.98
CA LEU A 112 8.19 -0.89 -3.18
C LEU A 112 6.99 -1.79 -2.83
N ILE A 113 6.48 -2.49 -3.84
CA ILE A 113 5.25 -3.29 -3.73
C ILE A 113 5.61 -4.75 -3.94
N VAL A 114 5.23 -5.60 -3.00
CA VAL A 114 5.22 -7.06 -3.18
C VAL A 114 3.77 -7.45 -3.49
N GLU A 115 3.52 -8.06 -4.62
CA GLU A 115 2.18 -8.39 -5.09
C GLU A 115 2.16 -9.68 -5.91
N GLN A 116 1.08 -10.45 -5.75
CA GLN A 116 0.78 -11.60 -6.59
C GLN A 116 -0.10 -11.23 -7.79
N HIS A 117 -0.87 -10.15 -7.69
CA HIS A 117 -1.66 -9.60 -8.78
C HIS A 117 -0.77 -8.85 -9.76
N LEU A 118 -0.26 -9.60 -10.76
CA LEU A 118 0.68 -9.12 -11.76
C LEU A 118 0.23 -7.81 -12.45
N GLU A 119 -1.01 -7.77 -12.91
CA GLU A 119 -1.57 -6.65 -13.66
C GLU A 119 -1.50 -5.35 -12.83
N LEU A 120 -1.80 -5.45 -11.54
CA LEU A 120 -1.71 -4.35 -10.59
C LEU A 120 -0.27 -3.91 -10.38
N ALA A 121 0.62 -4.85 -10.07
CA ALA A 121 2.03 -4.55 -9.83
C ALA A 121 2.63 -3.79 -11.02
N LEU A 122 2.39 -4.25 -12.24
CA LEU A 122 2.92 -3.65 -13.46
C LEU A 122 2.29 -2.29 -13.80
N ARG A 123 1.04 -2.03 -13.42
CA ARG A 123 0.38 -0.72 -13.62
C ARG A 123 0.93 0.36 -12.71
N VAL A 124 1.24 0.01 -11.47
CA VAL A 124 1.68 0.98 -10.44
C VAL A 124 3.17 1.27 -10.56
N THR A 125 3.97 0.25 -10.91
CA THR A 125 5.44 0.34 -10.85
C THR A 125 6.09 0.60 -12.20
N GLU A 126 7.27 1.21 -12.19
CA GLU A 126 8.09 1.48 -13.39
C GLU A 126 9.09 0.35 -13.66
N TYR A 127 9.47 -0.38 -12.61
CA TYR A 127 10.43 -1.47 -12.67
C TYR A 127 9.93 -2.65 -11.84
N ALA A 128 10.13 -3.88 -12.32
CA ALA A 128 9.67 -5.09 -11.67
C ALA A 128 10.79 -6.13 -11.53
N TYR A 129 10.73 -6.86 -10.41
CA TYR A 129 11.53 -8.06 -10.15
C TYR A 129 10.59 -9.24 -9.98
N VAL A 130 10.78 -10.29 -10.75
CA VAL A 130 10.06 -11.56 -10.59
C VAL A 130 10.94 -12.50 -9.79
N LEU A 131 10.44 -12.93 -8.65
CA LEU A 131 11.14 -13.86 -7.77
C LEU A 131 10.61 -15.28 -7.96
N ASP A 132 11.53 -16.23 -8.19
CA ASP A 132 11.26 -17.65 -8.17
C ASP A 132 12.27 -18.34 -7.25
N ARG A 133 11.77 -19.14 -6.31
CA ARG A 133 12.57 -19.93 -5.34
C ARG A 133 13.69 -19.14 -4.66
N GLY A 134 13.39 -17.88 -4.30
CA GLY A 134 14.32 -17.00 -3.60
C GLY A 134 15.39 -16.35 -4.49
N GLN A 135 15.28 -16.45 -5.80
CA GLN A 135 16.18 -15.82 -6.77
C GLN A 135 15.41 -14.88 -7.69
N VAL A 136 16.08 -13.85 -8.20
CA VAL A 136 15.53 -13.01 -9.27
C VAL A 136 15.59 -13.79 -10.58
N ALA A 137 14.41 -14.19 -11.06
CA ALA A 137 14.27 -14.96 -12.30
C ALA A 137 14.12 -14.05 -13.52
N LEU A 138 13.53 -12.86 -13.36
CA LEU A 138 13.35 -11.85 -14.38
C LEU A 138 13.34 -10.47 -13.72
N GLU A 139 13.93 -9.47 -14.38
CA GLU A 139 13.86 -8.08 -13.94
C GLU A 139 13.89 -7.13 -15.14
N GLY A 140 13.35 -5.93 -14.97
CA GLY A 140 13.36 -4.91 -16.01
C GLY A 140 12.24 -3.88 -15.85
N PRO A 141 12.12 -2.95 -16.81
CA PRO A 141 10.98 -2.05 -16.90
C PRO A 141 9.67 -2.84 -16.86
N SER A 142 8.68 -2.37 -16.10
CA SER A 142 7.40 -3.09 -15.91
C SER A 142 6.73 -3.44 -17.26
N SER A 143 6.82 -2.56 -18.26
CA SER A 143 6.29 -2.80 -19.60
C SER A 143 7.01 -3.95 -20.33
N GLU A 144 8.30 -4.12 -20.16
CA GLU A 144 9.09 -5.20 -20.77
C GLU A 144 8.83 -6.52 -20.04
N VAL A 145 8.82 -6.49 -18.70
CA VAL A 145 8.50 -7.65 -17.88
C VAL A 145 7.10 -8.18 -18.20
N GLY A 146 6.10 -7.28 -18.30
CA GLY A 146 4.72 -7.65 -18.62
C GLY A 146 4.54 -8.33 -19.97
N ASN A 147 5.39 -7.99 -20.95
CA ASN A 147 5.37 -8.57 -22.30
C ASN A 147 6.28 -9.79 -22.45
N ASN A 148 6.97 -10.22 -21.40
CA ASN A 148 7.91 -11.33 -21.48
C ASN A 148 7.16 -12.67 -21.60
N PRO A 149 7.41 -13.49 -22.66
CA PRO A 149 6.71 -14.76 -22.87
C PRO A 149 6.98 -15.81 -21.78
N HIS A 150 8.05 -15.66 -21.01
CA HIS A 150 8.38 -16.56 -19.91
C HIS A 150 7.69 -16.21 -18.59
N LEU A 151 7.12 -14.99 -18.47
CA LEU A 151 6.53 -14.50 -17.23
C LEU A 151 5.45 -15.45 -16.69
N MET A 152 4.51 -15.87 -17.54
CA MET A 152 3.43 -16.78 -17.13
C MET A 152 3.92 -18.16 -16.67
N ARG A 153 5.08 -18.61 -17.14
CA ARG A 153 5.70 -19.87 -16.69
C ARG A 153 6.36 -19.73 -15.33
N LEU A 154 6.92 -18.54 -15.03
CA LEU A 154 7.55 -18.24 -13.74
C LEU A 154 6.53 -18.05 -12.63
N LEU A 155 5.32 -17.62 -12.98
CA LEU A 155 4.20 -17.38 -12.03
C LEU A 155 3.27 -18.60 -11.89
N ALA A 156 3.42 -19.62 -12.74
CA ALA A 156 2.66 -20.86 -12.60
C ALA A 156 3.15 -21.65 -11.38
N PRO A 157 2.22 -22.16 -10.52
CA PRO A 157 2.55 -22.92 -9.32
C PRO A 157 3.21 -24.27 -9.64
#